data_fab3e5115b068ee5e4e7411ddc1887e9
#
_entry.id   fab3e5115b068ee5e4e7411ddc1887e9
#
_cell.length_a   1.000
_cell.length_b   1.000
_cell.length_c   1.000
_cell.angle_alpha   90.00
_cell.angle_beta   90.00
_cell.angle_gamma   90.00
#
_symmetry.space_group_name_H-M   'P 1'
#
loop_
_entity.id
_entity.type
_entity.pdbx_description
1 polymer ?
#
loop_
_entity_poly.entity_id
_entity_poly.type
_entity_poly.pdbx_seq_one_letter_code
_entity_poly.pdbx_strand_id
1 'polypeptide(L)'
;MYILKPQPGNGKNPAQMQANEHLTMQIARQIYGIETAENAMIFFKDGGPAYITKRFDVNDASAEGAGHKLSQEDFASLAGRTPQTHGAHYKYAGNYMELFQVMKAHLSTYKTEAPKLLKLLLFNYLFMNGDAHIKHFSILETPMGDYRLSPAYDLLNSRIHTADKDFALDEGLLPPNLAQGKIVNQFVTLAEKAAISGKILSGIMTVMLSKSTLVEKMLTASFLDESTKRNYLRSYYGRLKQLFKV
;
A
#
# COMPACT_ATOMS: atom_id res chain seq x y z
N MET A 1 -8.78 7.64 18.13
CA MET A 1 -9.62 6.43 17.83
C MET A 1 -8.75 5.38 17.13
N TYR A 2 -8.98 4.07 17.40
CA TYR A 2 -8.16 2.97 16.87
C TYR A 2 -9.03 1.90 16.22
N ILE A 3 -8.44 1.16 15.28
CA ILE A 3 -8.99 -0.06 14.69
C ILE A 3 -8.16 -1.23 15.20
N LEU A 4 -8.81 -2.25 15.75
CA LEU A 4 -8.19 -3.46 16.24
C LEU A 4 -8.49 -4.62 15.29
N LYS A 5 -7.45 -5.30 14.82
CA LYS A 5 -7.56 -6.50 13.99
C LYS A 5 -7.01 -7.70 14.76
N PRO A 6 -7.86 -8.51 15.40
CA PRO A 6 -7.44 -9.75 16.06
C PRO A 6 -7.05 -10.80 15.01
N GLN A 7 -6.45 -11.89 15.46
CA GLN A 7 -6.10 -13.01 14.58
C GLN A 7 -7.36 -13.55 13.90
N PRO A 8 -7.36 -13.71 12.54
CA PRO A 8 -8.48 -14.32 11.85
C PRO A 8 -8.61 -15.80 12.20
N GLY A 9 -9.85 -16.30 12.26
CA GLY A 9 -10.13 -17.68 12.63
C GLY A 9 -9.82 -18.71 11.52
N ASN A 10 -9.60 -18.28 10.28
CA ASN A 10 -9.38 -19.13 9.12
C ASN A 10 -8.38 -18.51 8.13
N GLY A 11 -8.02 -19.25 7.09
CA GLY A 11 -7.06 -18.84 6.06
C GLY A 11 -5.73 -19.57 6.18
N LYS A 12 -4.81 -19.32 5.23
CA LYS A 12 -3.45 -19.84 5.26
C LYS A 12 -2.58 -19.00 6.20
N ASN A 13 -1.88 -19.66 7.13
CA ASN A 13 -1.00 -18.99 8.11
C ASN A 13 -1.66 -17.84 8.90
N PRO A 14 -2.86 -18.03 9.47
CA PRO A 14 -3.60 -16.94 10.09
C PRO A 14 -2.86 -16.33 11.31
N ALA A 15 -2.06 -17.13 12.01
CA ALA A 15 -1.24 -16.67 13.14
C ALA A 15 -0.11 -15.69 12.76
N GLN A 16 0.21 -15.57 11.47
CA GLN A 16 1.26 -14.68 10.97
C GLN A 16 0.69 -13.37 10.37
N MET A 17 -0.63 -13.23 10.27
CA MET A 17 -1.28 -12.12 9.57
C MET A 17 -0.93 -10.77 10.22
N GLN A 18 -1.09 -10.65 11.54
CA GLN A 18 -0.83 -9.42 12.28
C GLN A 18 0.64 -9.02 12.21
N ALA A 19 1.53 -9.99 12.39
CA ALA A 19 2.97 -9.77 12.32
C ALA A 19 3.43 -9.36 10.91
N ASN A 20 2.81 -9.93 9.87
CA ASN A 20 3.07 -9.58 8.48
C ASN A 20 2.61 -8.15 8.17
N GLU A 21 1.38 -7.80 8.52
CA GLU A 21 0.87 -6.44 8.30
C GLU A 21 1.71 -5.42 9.07
N HIS A 22 1.98 -5.66 10.36
CA HIS A 22 2.81 -4.78 11.17
C HIS A 22 4.21 -4.59 10.56
N LEU A 23 4.91 -5.68 10.24
CA LEU A 23 6.24 -5.63 9.62
C LEU A 23 6.25 -4.82 8.32
N THR A 24 5.30 -5.12 7.41
CA THR A 24 5.25 -4.47 6.11
C THR A 24 4.95 -2.97 6.23
N MET A 25 4.04 -2.58 7.13
CA MET A 25 3.75 -1.18 7.47
C MET A 25 4.99 -0.47 8.06
N GLN A 26 5.74 -1.13 8.96
CA GLN A 26 6.97 -0.57 9.55
C GLN A 26 8.08 -0.43 8.51
N ILE A 27 8.25 -1.40 7.61
CA ILE A 27 9.19 -1.30 6.49
C ILE A 27 8.84 -0.10 5.60
N ALA A 28 7.57 0.06 5.23
CA ALA A 28 7.10 1.18 4.41
C ALA A 28 7.47 2.53 5.04
N ARG A 29 7.17 2.68 6.33
CA ARG A 29 7.39 3.93 7.07
C ARG A 29 8.87 4.20 7.35
N GLN A 30 9.56 3.25 8.00
CA GLN A 30 10.89 3.49 8.55
C GLN A 30 12.02 3.37 7.53
N ILE A 31 11.87 2.49 6.54
CA ILE A 31 12.92 2.23 5.56
C ILE A 31 12.69 3.03 4.29
N TYR A 32 11.45 3.04 3.81
CA TYR A 32 11.13 3.69 2.53
C TYR A 32 10.55 5.09 2.68
N GLY A 33 10.24 5.55 3.90
CA GLY A 33 9.69 6.88 4.14
C GLY A 33 8.34 7.09 3.41
N ILE A 34 7.51 6.05 3.38
CA ILE A 34 6.12 6.14 2.94
C ILE A 34 5.29 6.55 4.15
N GLU A 35 4.49 7.59 4.02
CA GLU A 35 3.56 7.98 5.07
C GLU A 35 2.52 6.87 5.25
N THR A 36 2.42 6.32 6.46
CA THR A 36 1.50 5.22 6.80
C THR A 36 0.66 5.57 8.02
N ALA A 37 -0.51 4.93 8.15
CA ALA A 37 -1.25 4.92 9.39
C ALA A 37 -0.34 4.44 10.54
N GLU A 38 -0.41 5.08 11.71
CA GLU A 38 0.32 4.64 12.90
C GLU A 38 -0.21 3.28 13.36
N ASN A 39 0.69 2.35 13.64
CA ASN A 39 0.32 0.98 13.95
C ASN A 39 1.29 0.33 14.95
N ALA A 40 0.79 -0.70 15.63
CA ALA A 40 1.57 -1.52 16.55
C ALA A 40 1.03 -2.96 16.62
N MET A 41 1.87 -3.86 17.10
CA MET A 41 1.44 -5.15 17.62
C MET A 41 1.08 -5.01 19.10
N ILE A 42 -0.03 -5.62 19.50
CA ILE A 42 -0.39 -5.79 20.91
C ILE A 42 -0.69 -7.27 21.18
N PHE A 43 -0.66 -7.65 22.45
CA PHE A 43 -0.93 -9.02 22.86
C PHE A 43 -2.04 -9.02 23.91
N PHE A 44 -3.02 -9.91 23.75
CA PHE A 44 -4.05 -10.14 24.74
C PHE A 44 -3.48 -10.85 25.99
N LYS A 45 -4.26 -10.94 27.06
CA LYS A 45 -3.84 -11.60 28.31
C LYS A 45 -3.47 -13.09 28.14
N ASP A 46 -4.08 -13.75 27.15
CA ASP A 46 -3.80 -15.15 26.78
C ASP A 46 -2.60 -15.29 25.83
N GLY A 47 -1.91 -14.17 25.50
CA GLY A 47 -0.78 -14.15 24.59
C GLY A 47 -1.17 -14.04 23.11
N GLY A 48 -2.44 -14.04 22.77
CA GLY A 48 -2.92 -13.91 21.40
C GLY A 48 -2.50 -12.56 20.78
N PRO A 49 -1.89 -12.55 19.56
CA PRO A 49 -1.48 -11.30 18.90
C PRO A 49 -2.68 -10.57 18.29
N ALA A 50 -2.63 -9.24 18.30
CA ALA A 50 -3.53 -8.39 17.54
C ALA A 50 -2.74 -7.23 16.91
N TYR A 51 -3.15 -6.81 15.73
CA TYR A 51 -2.67 -5.60 15.10
C TYR A 51 -3.60 -4.44 15.47
N ILE A 52 -3.02 -3.31 15.87
CA ILE A 52 -3.77 -2.09 16.16
C ILE A 52 -3.27 -0.96 15.26
N THR A 53 -4.19 -0.19 14.68
CA THR A 53 -3.86 0.97 13.88
C THR A 53 -4.66 2.18 14.32
N LYS A 54 -4.00 3.36 14.36
CA LYS A 54 -4.65 4.63 14.67
C LYS A 54 -5.38 5.14 13.43
N ARG A 55 -6.62 5.57 13.60
CA ARG A 55 -7.35 6.26 12.54
C ARG A 55 -6.69 7.60 12.26
N PHE A 56 -6.33 7.83 11.01
CA PHE A 56 -5.71 9.08 10.54
C PHE A 56 -6.75 10.13 10.10
N ASP A 57 -8.02 9.73 9.97
CA ASP A 57 -9.14 10.59 9.62
C ASP A 57 -9.82 11.22 10.85
N VAL A 58 -9.19 11.12 12.02
CA VAL A 58 -9.68 11.73 13.27
C VAL A 58 -8.62 12.69 13.80
N ASN A 59 -8.97 13.96 13.90
CA ASN A 59 -8.12 14.98 14.51
C ASN A 59 -8.36 15.00 16.03
N ASP A 60 -7.38 14.55 16.80
CA ASP A 60 -7.43 14.54 18.28
C ASP A 60 -7.28 15.96 18.89
N ALA A 61 -6.98 16.99 18.08
CA ALA A 61 -6.58 18.31 18.53
C ALA A 61 -7.72 19.30 18.79
N SER A 62 -9.00 18.87 18.75
CA SER A 62 -10.10 19.78 19.08
C SER A 62 -10.21 19.96 20.60
N ALA A 63 -10.14 21.21 21.07
CA ALA A 63 -10.26 21.60 22.48
C ALA A 63 -11.62 21.22 23.13
N GLU A 64 -12.56 20.70 22.37
CA GLU A 64 -13.92 20.35 22.80
C GLU A 64 -14.14 18.86 23.08
N GLY A 65 -13.07 18.04 23.12
CA GLY A 65 -13.14 16.64 23.55
C GLY A 65 -13.81 15.65 22.58
N ALA A 66 -14.46 16.10 21.53
CA ALA A 66 -14.97 15.26 20.43
C ALA A 66 -14.05 15.45 19.22
N GLY A 67 -13.17 14.47 18.94
CA GLY A 67 -12.26 14.53 17.79
C GLY A 67 -13.04 14.81 16.50
N HIS A 68 -12.67 15.88 15.79
CA HIS A 68 -13.27 16.19 14.49
C HIS A 68 -12.83 15.16 13.46
N LYS A 69 -13.80 14.53 12.78
CA LYS A 69 -13.52 13.58 11.72
C LYS A 69 -13.25 14.35 10.41
N LEU A 70 -12.05 14.15 9.86
CA LEU A 70 -11.69 14.65 8.53
C LEU A 70 -12.41 13.84 7.46
N SER A 71 -12.79 14.49 6.38
CA SER A 71 -13.38 13.83 5.23
C SER A 71 -12.35 12.91 4.56
N GLN A 72 -12.73 11.65 4.34
CA GLN A 72 -11.94 10.64 3.65
C GLN A 72 -12.80 9.95 2.61
N GLU A 73 -12.30 9.83 1.39
CA GLU A 73 -13.00 9.14 0.30
C GLU A 73 -12.07 8.14 -0.38
N ASP A 74 -12.49 6.88 -0.53
CA ASP A 74 -11.70 5.87 -1.24
C ASP A 74 -11.82 6.04 -2.76
N PHE A 75 -10.81 5.54 -3.50
CA PHE A 75 -10.78 5.73 -4.96
C PHE A 75 -11.85 4.94 -5.71
N ALA A 76 -12.44 3.89 -5.12
CA ALA A 76 -13.59 3.23 -5.74
C ALA A 76 -14.81 4.15 -5.74
N SER A 77 -15.09 4.82 -4.61
CA SER A 77 -16.15 5.83 -4.50
C SER A 77 -15.91 6.98 -5.48
N LEU A 78 -14.70 7.55 -5.50
CA LEU A 78 -14.35 8.67 -6.39
C LEU A 78 -14.46 8.30 -7.88
N ALA A 79 -14.18 7.03 -8.23
CA ALA A 79 -14.34 6.50 -9.58
C ALA A 79 -15.77 6.03 -9.91
N GLY A 80 -16.74 6.19 -8.98
CA GLY A 80 -18.12 5.72 -9.15
C GLY A 80 -18.26 4.19 -9.23
N ARG A 81 -17.29 3.44 -8.67
CA ARG A 81 -17.29 1.98 -8.68
C ARG A 81 -17.99 1.43 -7.46
N THR A 82 -19.11 0.74 -7.69
CA THR A 82 -19.92 0.09 -6.67
C THR A 82 -20.31 -1.32 -7.12
N PRO A 83 -20.83 -2.17 -6.23
CA PRO A 83 -21.40 -3.47 -6.64
C PRO A 83 -22.48 -3.33 -7.72
N GLN A 84 -23.23 -2.24 -7.73
CA GLN A 84 -24.29 -1.98 -8.70
C GLN A 84 -23.75 -1.60 -10.08
N THR A 85 -22.63 -0.87 -10.15
CA THR A 85 -22.07 -0.39 -11.42
C THR A 85 -21.07 -1.37 -12.04
N HIS A 86 -20.33 -2.14 -11.23
CA HIS A 86 -19.22 -3.01 -11.67
C HIS A 86 -19.31 -4.44 -11.11
N GLY A 87 -20.45 -4.84 -10.50
CA GLY A 87 -20.64 -6.17 -9.94
C GLY A 87 -19.85 -6.44 -8.65
N ALA A 88 -19.90 -7.68 -8.15
CA ALA A 88 -19.31 -8.05 -6.87
C ALA A 88 -17.77 -7.83 -6.78
N HIS A 89 -17.07 -7.88 -7.92
CA HIS A 89 -15.60 -7.70 -7.99
C HIS A 89 -15.17 -6.26 -8.32
N TYR A 90 -16.06 -5.28 -8.20
CA TYR A 90 -15.83 -3.87 -8.54
C TYR A 90 -14.51 -3.28 -8.01
N LYS A 91 -14.05 -3.73 -6.85
CA LYS A 91 -12.83 -3.23 -6.22
C LYS A 91 -11.53 -3.69 -6.91
N TYR A 92 -11.62 -4.72 -7.74
CA TYR A 92 -10.48 -5.27 -8.49
C TYR A 92 -10.49 -4.90 -9.98
N ALA A 93 -11.55 -4.23 -10.47
CA ALA A 93 -11.68 -3.86 -11.87
C ALA A 93 -10.66 -2.80 -12.30
N GLY A 94 -10.18 -2.87 -13.57
CA GLY A 94 -9.30 -1.90 -14.20
C GLY A 94 -7.82 -2.03 -13.87
N ASN A 95 -7.09 -0.92 -13.93
CA ASN A 95 -5.62 -0.87 -13.78
C ASN A 95 -5.17 0.30 -12.90
N TYR A 96 -3.90 0.27 -12.47
CA TYR A 96 -3.37 1.30 -11.56
C TYR A 96 -3.14 2.66 -12.23
N MET A 97 -3.06 2.76 -13.55
CA MET A 97 -2.97 4.07 -14.21
C MET A 97 -4.24 4.90 -13.96
N GLU A 98 -5.40 4.27 -13.81
CA GLU A 98 -6.67 4.96 -13.51
C GLU A 98 -6.65 5.68 -12.15
N LEU A 99 -5.87 5.19 -11.16
CA LEU A 99 -5.73 5.85 -9.88
C LEU A 99 -5.12 7.26 -10.03
N PHE A 100 -4.19 7.43 -10.98
CA PHE A 100 -3.63 8.76 -11.27
C PHE A 100 -4.65 9.68 -11.95
N GLN A 101 -5.56 9.13 -12.76
CA GLN A 101 -6.65 9.89 -13.36
C GLN A 101 -7.62 10.37 -12.27
N VAL A 102 -8.02 9.49 -11.35
CA VAL A 102 -8.85 9.83 -10.18
C VAL A 102 -8.17 10.92 -9.36
N MET A 103 -6.89 10.75 -9.00
CA MET A 103 -6.15 11.77 -8.26
C MET A 103 -6.12 13.11 -8.98
N LYS A 104 -5.87 13.11 -10.29
CA LYS A 104 -5.77 14.34 -11.08
C LYS A 104 -7.11 15.09 -11.13
N ALA A 105 -8.22 14.37 -11.09
CA ALA A 105 -9.57 14.97 -11.08
C ALA A 105 -9.95 15.59 -9.74
N HIS A 106 -9.39 15.07 -8.63
CA HIS A 106 -9.83 15.44 -7.27
C HIS A 106 -8.80 16.19 -6.44
N LEU A 107 -7.49 16.14 -6.80
CA LEU A 107 -6.43 16.78 -6.02
C LEU A 107 -5.82 17.97 -6.76
N SER A 108 -5.97 19.18 -6.21
CA SER A 108 -5.22 20.37 -6.66
C SER A 108 -3.71 20.19 -6.51
N THR A 109 -3.29 19.38 -5.52
CA THR A 109 -1.90 19.03 -5.20
C THR A 109 -1.36 17.84 -6.01
N TYR A 110 -2.01 17.44 -7.10
CA TYR A 110 -1.65 16.26 -7.91
C TYR A 110 -0.16 16.12 -8.19
N LYS A 111 0.52 17.20 -8.57
CA LYS A 111 1.96 17.15 -8.93
C LYS A 111 2.86 16.70 -7.79
N THR A 112 2.48 16.97 -6.54
CA THR A 112 3.21 16.55 -5.34
C THR A 112 2.77 15.18 -4.83
N GLU A 113 1.52 14.81 -5.07
CA GLU A 113 0.94 13.56 -4.59
C GLU A 113 1.17 12.38 -5.55
N ALA A 114 1.22 12.61 -6.87
CA ALA A 114 1.46 11.55 -7.86
C ALA A 114 2.77 10.76 -7.65
N PRO A 115 3.93 11.39 -7.32
CA PRO A 115 5.13 10.66 -6.96
C PRO A 115 4.98 9.79 -5.72
N LYS A 116 4.16 10.19 -4.73
CA LYS A 116 3.90 9.38 -3.52
C LYS A 116 3.09 8.13 -3.88
N LEU A 117 2.06 8.27 -4.72
CA LEU A 117 1.30 7.12 -5.22
C LEU A 117 2.18 6.18 -6.03
N LEU A 118 3.03 6.68 -6.94
CA LEU A 118 3.96 5.84 -7.69
C LEU A 118 4.89 5.04 -6.78
N LYS A 119 5.45 5.70 -5.75
CA LYS A 119 6.30 5.05 -4.75
C LYS A 119 5.55 3.97 -3.97
N LEU A 120 4.29 4.20 -3.62
CA LEU A 120 3.42 3.23 -2.94
C LEU A 120 3.12 2.03 -3.84
N LEU A 121 2.85 2.23 -5.13
CA LEU A 121 2.63 1.13 -6.08
C LEU A 121 3.90 0.28 -6.29
N LEU A 122 5.06 0.92 -6.41
CA LEU A 122 6.35 0.22 -6.44
C LEU A 122 6.59 -0.60 -5.17
N PHE A 123 6.24 -0.04 -4.00
CA PHE A 123 6.33 -0.72 -2.71
C PHE A 123 5.40 -1.96 -2.67
N ASN A 124 4.13 -1.81 -3.04
CA ASN A 124 3.17 -2.92 -3.08
C ASN A 124 3.66 -4.05 -4.01
N TYR A 125 4.20 -3.70 -5.17
CA TYR A 125 4.80 -4.68 -6.07
C TYR A 125 6.00 -5.39 -5.44
N LEU A 126 6.94 -4.64 -4.85
CA LEU A 126 8.18 -5.15 -4.26
C LEU A 126 7.90 -6.08 -3.08
N PHE A 127 6.90 -5.76 -2.27
CA PHE A 127 6.51 -6.52 -1.07
C PHE A 127 5.33 -7.49 -1.30
N MET A 128 4.97 -7.73 -2.57
CA MET A 128 3.93 -8.70 -2.96
C MET A 128 2.58 -8.47 -2.28
N ASN A 129 2.15 -7.23 -2.21
CA ASN A 129 0.80 -6.89 -1.79
C ASN A 129 -0.17 -7.04 -2.98
N GLY A 130 -0.56 -8.27 -3.28
CA GLY A 130 -1.50 -8.59 -4.35
C GLY A 130 -2.96 -8.30 -4.01
N ASP A 131 -3.25 -7.77 -2.81
CA ASP A 131 -4.60 -7.31 -2.42
C ASP A 131 -4.71 -5.76 -2.36
N ALA A 132 -3.74 -5.03 -2.91
CA ALA A 132 -3.78 -3.56 -2.97
C ALA A 132 -4.84 -3.06 -3.98
N HIS A 133 -6.12 -3.39 -3.76
CA HIS A 133 -7.22 -3.00 -4.62
C HIS A 133 -7.59 -1.51 -4.48
N ILE A 134 -8.44 -0.99 -5.38
CA ILE A 134 -8.75 0.44 -5.50
C ILE A 134 -9.25 1.09 -4.19
N LYS A 135 -9.88 0.34 -3.28
CA LYS A 135 -10.34 0.83 -1.97
C LYS A 135 -9.22 0.99 -0.92
N HIS A 136 -8.02 0.50 -1.19
CA HIS A 136 -6.85 0.71 -0.32
C HIS A 136 -6.10 2.02 -0.62
N PHE A 137 -6.66 2.85 -1.49
CA PHE A 137 -6.19 4.20 -1.80
C PHE A 137 -7.31 5.18 -1.51
N SER A 138 -6.99 6.28 -0.83
CA SER A 138 -7.98 7.30 -0.43
C SER A 138 -7.39 8.69 -0.55
N ILE A 139 -8.25 9.68 -0.67
CA ILE A 139 -7.91 11.07 -0.38
C ILE A 139 -8.36 11.41 1.03
N LEU A 140 -7.65 12.33 1.66
CA LEU A 140 -7.91 12.81 3.02
C LEU A 140 -7.92 14.33 3.02
N GLU A 141 -8.95 14.90 3.64
CA GLU A 141 -9.04 16.33 3.88
C GLU A 141 -7.89 16.80 4.80
N THR A 142 -7.32 17.95 4.47
CA THR A 142 -6.33 18.62 5.33
C THR A 142 -7.01 19.65 6.23
N PRO A 143 -6.35 20.11 7.30
CA PRO A 143 -6.88 21.20 8.13
C PRO A 143 -7.13 22.50 7.38
N MET A 144 -6.61 22.64 6.16
CA MET A 144 -6.81 23.82 5.30
C MET A 144 -8.02 23.66 4.35
N GLY A 145 -8.72 22.52 4.40
CA GLY A 145 -9.90 22.23 3.57
C GLY A 145 -9.58 21.74 2.15
N ASP A 146 -8.32 21.57 1.80
CA ASP A 146 -7.90 20.89 0.58
C ASP A 146 -7.72 19.37 0.84
N TYR A 147 -7.42 18.61 -0.22
CA TYR A 147 -7.26 17.15 -0.14
C TYR A 147 -5.85 16.72 -0.55
N ARG A 148 -5.36 15.65 0.07
CA ARG A 148 -4.10 14.97 -0.25
C ARG A 148 -4.31 13.45 -0.33
N LEU A 149 -3.32 12.74 -0.87
CA LEU A 149 -3.29 11.28 -0.73
C LEU A 149 -3.25 10.92 0.76
N SER A 150 -4.10 10.01 1.19
CA SER A 150 -4.10 9.53 2.58
C SER A 150 -2.79 8.82 2.93
N PRO A 151 -2.42 8.74 4.22
CA PRO A 151 -1.43 7.76 4.65
C PRO A 151 -1.78 6.37 4.14
N ALA A 152 -0.77 5.57 3.77
CA ALA A 152 -0.99 4.18 3.35
C ALA A 152 -1.44 3.29 4.51
N TYR A 153 -2.29 2.32 4.24
CA TYR A 153 -2.83 1.35 5.19
C TYR A 153 -3.00 -0.02 4.51
N ASP A 154 -3.23 -1.05 5.30
CA ASP A 154 -3.41 -2.43 4.84
C ASP A 154 -2.27 -2.93 3.93
N LEU A 155 -1.02 -2.60 4.31
CA LEU A 155 0.17 -3.08 3.62
C LEU A 155 0.63 -4.41 4.23
N LEU A 156 0.62 -5.46 3.43
CA LEU A 156 1.10 -6.79 3.83
C LEU A 156 1.64 -7.57 2.62
N ASN A 157 2.45 -8.58 2.87
CA ASN A 157 2.78 -9.58 1.85
C ASN A 157 1.63 -10.60 1.76
N SER A 158 0.67 -10.36 0.88
CA SER A 158 -0.53 -11.20 0.78
C SER A 158 -0.22 -12.64 0.35
N ARG A 159 0.88 -12.88 -0.38
CA ARG A 159 1.27 -14.25 -0.84
C ARG A 159 1.65 -15.21 0.29
N ILE A 160 1.91 -14.72 1.48
CA ILE A 160 2.07 -15.56 2.67
C ILE A 160 0.74 -16.25 3.02
N HIS A 161 -0.38 -15.59 2.73
CA HIS A 161 -1.72 -15.98 3.16
C HIS A 161 -2.62 -16.47 2.04
N THR A 162 -2.31 -16.12 0.78
CA THR A 162 -3.13 -16.48 -0.38
C THR A 162 -2.28 -16.62 -1.65
N ALA A 163 -2.83 -17.27 -2.66
CA ALA A 163 -2.20 -17.40 -3.99
C ALA A 163 -2.54 -16.18 -4.86
N ASP A 164 -2.11 -15.00 -4.43
CA ASP A 164 -2.39 -13.75 -5.13
C ASP A 164 -1.62 -13.55 -6.42
N LYS A 165 -2.18 -12.68 -7.28
CA LYS A 165 -1.52 -12.13 -8.47
C LYS A 165 -0.43 -11.13 -8.08
N ASP A 166 0.30 -10.63 -9.07
CA ASP A 166 1.30 -9.58 -8.89
C ASP A 166 0.69 -8.22 -8.56
N PHE A 167 -0.52 -8.01 -9.05
CA PHE A 167 -1.34 -6.83 -8.85
C PHE A 167 -2.77 -7.22 -8.50
N ALA A 168 -3.41 -6.47 -7.64
CA ALA A 168 -4.80 -6.71 -7.25
C ALA A 168 -5.78 -6.40 -8.39
N LEU A 169 -5.51 -5.35 -9.18
CA LEU A 169 -6.39 -4.95 -10.25
C LEU A 169 -6.25 -5.89 -11.46
N ASP A 170 -7.36 -6.22 -12.10
CA ASP A 170 -7.44 -7.27 -13.12
C ASP A 170 -6.58 -7.01 -14.36
N GLU A 171 -6.43 -5.76 -14.77
CA GLU A 171 -5.56 -5.35 -15.87
C GLU A 171 -4.11 -5.05 -15.41
N GLY A 172 -3.82 -5.10 -14.11
CA GLY A 172 -2.49 -4.87 -13.57
C GLY A 172 -2.10 -3.39 -13.52
N LEU A 173 -0.82 -3.11 -13.83
CA LEU A 173 -0.25 -1.77 -13.67
C LEU A 173 -0.77 -0.77 -14.72
N LEU A 174 -0.94 -1.22 -15.94
CA LEU A 174 -1.32 -0.45 -17.11
C LEU A 174 -2.44 -1.17 -17.89
N PRO A 175 -3.22 -0.43 -18.70
CA PRO A 175 -4.15 -1.08 -19.61
C PRO A 175 -3.42 -2.01 -20.59
N PRO A 176 -4.07 -3.07 -21.11
CA PRO A 176 -3.41 -4.15 -21.88
C PRO A 176 -2.60 -3.69 -23.07
N ASN A 177 -3.01 -2.62 -23.75
CA ASN A 177 -2.29 -2.05 -24.89
C ASN A 177 -0.97 -1.35 -24.53
N LEU A 178 -0.77 -1.00 -23.25
CA LEU A 178 0.46 -0.38 -22.71
C LEU A 178 1.26 -1.33 -21.83
N ALA A 179 0.67 -2.42 -21.33
CA ALA A 179 1.26 -3.38 -20.42
C ALA A 179 2.23 -4.34 -21.13
N GLN A 180 3.25 -3.80 -21.80
CA GLN A 180 4.21 -4.57 -22.60
C GLN A 180 5.60 -4.62 -21.95
N GLY A 181 6.33 -5.71 -22.20
CA GLY A 181 7.72 -5.88 -21.82
C GLY A 181 7.95 -6.13 -20.33
N LYS A 182 9.14 -5.77 -19.85
CA LYS A 182 9.54 -5.96 -18.45
C LYS A 182 8.76 -5.02 -17.53
N ILE A 183 8.53 -5.45 -16.30
CA ILE A 183 7.80 -4.67 -15.30
C ILE A 183 8.42 -3.29 -15.02
N VAL A 184 9.75 -3.18 -15.05
CA VAL A 184 10.44 -1.90 -14.88
C VAL A 184 10.04 -0.90 -15.98
N ASN A 185 9.89 -1.36 -17.23
CA ASN A 185 9.45 -0.50 -18.35
C ASN A 185 8.00 -0.05 -18.18
N GLN A 186 7.14 -0.93 -17.63
CA GLN A 186 5.77 -0.56 -17.32
C GLN A 186 5.70 0.53 -16.24
N PHE A 187 6.55 0.49 -15.21
CA PHE A 187 6.64 1.57 -14.23
C PHE A 187 7.18 2.87 -14.84
N VAL A 188 8.11 2.81 -15.79
CA VAL A 188 8.56 3.99 -16.56
C VAL A 188 7.39 4.59 -17.34
N THR A 189 6.68 3.77 -18.11
CA THR A 189 5.49 4.20 -18.87
C THR A 189 4.41 4.80 -17.96
N LEU A 190 4.16 4.17 -16.80
CA LEU A 190 3.21 4.70 -15.82
C LEU A 190 3.62 6.09 -15.32
N ALA A 191 4.90 6.27 -14.96
CA ALA A 191 5.42 7.56 -14.50
C ALA A 191 5.27 8.65 -15.58
N GLU A 192 5.58 8.34 -16.85
CA GLU A 192 5.39 9.25 -17.98
C GLU A 192 3.93 9.65 -18.14
N LYS A 193 3.01 8.67 -18.14
CA LYS A 193 1.55 8.91 -18.24
C LYS A 193 1.00 9.71 -17.06
N ALA A 194 1.60 9.54 -15.87
CA ALA A 194 1.28 10.31 -14.67
C ALA A 194 1.95 11.70 -14.63
N ALA A 195 2.68 12.10 -15.66
CA ALA A 195 3.45 13.35 -15.76
C ALA A 195 4.51 13.50 -14.63
N ILE A 196 5.08 12.39 -14.19
CA ILE A 196 6.19 12.35 -13.22
C ILE A 196 7.51 12.43 -14.01
N SER A 197 8.37 13.40 -13.66
CA SER A 197 9.64 13.58 -14.38
C SER A 197 10.59 12.38 -14.18
N GLY A 198 11.43 12.09 -15.18
CA GLY A 198 12.43 11.03 -15.09
C GLY A 198 13.41 11.20 -13.92
N LYS A 199 13.72 12.44 -13.51
CA LYS A 199 14.53 12.72 -12.32
C LYS A 199 13.86 12.24 -11.03
N ILE A 200 12.56 12.48 -10.89
CA ILE A 200 11.76 12.04 -9.73
C ILE A 200 11.67 10.50 -9.73
N LEU A 201 11.34 9.90 -10.88
CA LEU A 201 11.29 8.44 -11.02
C LEU A 201 12.62 7.80 -10.66
N SER A 202 13.75 8.30 -11.18
CA SER A 202 15.10 7.79 -10.87
C SER A 202 15.40 7.86 -9.37
N GLY A 203 15.03 8.97 -8.70
CA GLY A 203 15.17 9.12 -7.25
C GLY A 203 14.35 8.07 -6.49
N ILE A 204 13.09 7.85 -6.88
CA ILE A 204 12.24 6.82 -6.28
C ILE A 204 12.86 5.44 -6.49
N MET A 205 13.24 5.09 -7.71
CA MET A 205 13.86 3.78 -8.03
C MET A 205 15.14 3.55 -7.22
N THR A 206 16.00 4.54 -7.10
CA THR A 206 17.22 4.45 -6.28
C THR A 206 16.90 4.10 -4.83
N VAL A 207 15.94 4.78 -4.22
CA VAL A 207 15.49 4.50 -2.85
C VAL A 207 14.90 3.08 -2.76
N MET A 208 14.03 2.70 -3.69
CA MET A 208 13.37 1.39 -3.67
C MET A 208 14.35 0.22 -3.81
N LEU A 209 15.44 0.40 -4.54
CA LEU A 209 16.38 -0.68 -4.87
C LEU A 209 17.57 -0.79 -3.91
N SER A 210 17.86 0.23 -3.07
CA SER A 210 19.09 0.31 -2.27
C SER A 210 18.97 -0.12 -0.81
N LYS A 211 17.82 -0.59 -0.34
CA LYS A 211 17.52 -0.75 1.10
C LYS A 211 17.50 -2.20 1.61
N SER A 212 17.95 -3.17 0.82
CA SER A 212 17.82 -4.60 1.14
C SER A 212 18.37 -4.99 2.52
N THR A 213 19.54 -4.50 2.89
CA THR A 213 20.15 -4.78 4.21
C THR A 213 19.28 -4.28 5.38
N LEU A 214 18.62 -3.12 5.23
CA LEU A 214 17.71 -2.61 6.26
C LEU A 214 16.43 -3.45 6.35
N VAL A 215 15.92 -3.89 5.19
CA VAL A 215 14.76 -4.81 5.13
C VAL A 215 15.09 -6.12 5.84
N GLU A 216 16.25 -6.73 5.57
CA GLU A 216 16.69 -7.95 6.25
C GLU A 216 16.78 -7.78 7.77
N LYS A 217 17.39 -6.69 8.24
CA LYS A 217 17.51 -6.39 9.67
C LYS A 217 16.13 -6.28 10.34
N MET A 218 15.20 -5.56 9.72
CA MET A 218 13.86 -5.40 10.27
C MET A 218 13.07 -6.71 10.24
N LEU A 219 13.21 -7.49 9.16
CA LEU A 219 12.59 -8.81 9.04
C LEU A 219 13.10 -9.78 10.12
N THR A 220 14.42 -9.81 10.36
CA THR A 220 15.02 -10.63 11.42
C THR A 220 14.45 -10.28 12.80
N ALA A 221 14.25 -9.00 13.09
CA ALA A 221 13.71 -8.51 14.36
C ALA A 221 12.18 -8.63 14.48
N SER A 222 11.49 -9.08 13.42
CA SER A 222 10.02 -9.13 13.38
C SER A 222 9.44 -10.29 14.20
N PHE A 223 8.13 -10.24 14.45
CA PHE A 223 7.35 -11.30 15.13
C PHE A 223 6.98 -12.48 14.22
N LEU A 224 7.41 -12.48 12.96
CA LEU A 224 7.18 -13.62 12.06
C LEU A 224 8.00 -14.83 12.50
N ASP A 225 7.48 -16.04 12.27
CA ASP A 225 8.25 -17.26 12.45
C ASP A 225 9.37 -17.39 11.38
N GLU A 226 10.36 -18.23 11.65
CA GLU A 226 11.54 -18.37 10.79
C GLU A 226 11.22 -18.89 9.37
N SER A 227 10.17 -19.69 9.23
CA SER A 227 9.72 -20.18 7.91
C SER A 227 9.13 -19.03 7.09
N THR A 228 8.28 -18.24 7.72
CA THR A 228 7.64 -17.08 7.11
C THR A 228 8.65 -15.97 6.79
N LYS A 229 9.63 -15.71 7.66
CA LYS A 229 10.76 -14.79 7.38
C LYS A 229 11.51 -15.20 6.11
N ARG A 230 11.88 -16.47 5.98
CA ARG A 230 12.57 -16.97 4.78
C ARG A 230 11.73 -16.80 3.51
N ASN A 231 10.43 -17.09 3.58
CA ASN A 231 9.52 -16.93 2.44
C ASN A 231 9.35 -15.46 2.04
N TYR A 232 9.19 -14.58 3.02
CA TYR A 232 9.09 -13.14 2.83
C TYR A 232 10.33 -12.60 2.13
N LEU A 233 11.52 -12.95 2.62
CA LEU A 233 12.79 -12.50 2.07
C LEU A 233 13.03 -13.01 0.64
N ARG A 234 12.70 -14.29 0.39
CA ARG A 234 12.78 -14.89 -0.96
C ARG A 234 11.89 -14.13 -1.94
N SER A 235 10.68 -13.82 -1.54
CA SER A 235 9.71 -13.06 -2.33
C SER A 235 10.23 -11.66 -2.66
N TYR A 236 10.69 -10.95 -1.65
CA TYR A 236 11.27 -9.62 -1.78
C TYR A 236 12.45 -9.60 -2.77
N TYR A 237 13.43 -10.49 -2.60
CA TYR A 237 14.57 -10.56 -3.51
C TYR A 237 14.20 -10.97 -4.94
N GLY A 238 13.18 -11.83 -5.08
CA GLY A 238 12.64 -12.18 -6.38
C GLY A 238 12.13 -10.95 -7.14
N ARG A 239 11.38 -10.07 -6.46
CA ARG A 239 10.88 -8.82 -7.03
C ARG A 239 11.97 -7.79 -7.27
N LEU A 240 12.89 -7.69 -6.33
CA LEU A 240 14.02 -6.78 -6.45
C LEU A 240 14.84 -7.06 -7.75
N LYS A 241 15.10 -8.35 -8.03
CA LYS A 241 15.76 -8.77 -9.27
C LYS A 241 14.99 -8.41 -10.54
N GLN A 242 13.67 -8.44 -10.50
CA GLN A 242 12.84 -8.06 -11.65
C GLN A 242 12.90 -6.56 -11.93
N LEU A 243 13.01 -5.73 -10.90
CA LEU A 243 13.17 -4.28 -11.02
C LEU A 243 14.61 -3.85 -11.40
N PHE A 244 15.64 -4.65 -11.06
CA PHE A 244 17.04 -4.40 -11.46
C PHE A 244 17.35 -4.76 -12.92
N LYS A 245 16.53 -5.57 -13.59
CA LYS A 245 16.75 -5.97 -14.97
C LYS A 245 16.35 -4.85 -15.94
N VAL A 246 17.09 -3.75 -15.89
CA VAL A 246 17.06 -2.71 -16.93
C VAL A 246 17.66 -3.26 -18.22
#